data_0a72aea59d9b8a465f9fb1dba4f6bde1
#
_entry.id   0a72aea59d9b8a465f9fb1dba4f6bde1
#
_cell.length_a   1.000
_cell.length_b   1.000
_cell.length_c   1.000
_cell.angle_alpha   90.00
_cell.angle_beta   90.00
_cell.angle_gamma   90.00
#
_symmetry.space_group_name_H-M   'P 1'
#
loop_
_entity.id
_entity.type
_entity.pdbx_description
1 polymer ?
#
loop_
_entity_poly.entity_id
_entity_poly.type
_entity_poly.pdbx_seq_one_letter_code
_entity_poly.pdbx_strand_id
1 'polypeptide(L)'
;LATTDSQLLSEWDYEQNKLKPTQVSRTSAKRAWWKCSLGHSWKAKISDRTILKGKCTVCESQYCSVFPGLAVAYYANQKGLKVQLGSDKLLGIPLETYIPSEKLAIEFTSGSEQMEVLKSHLCKQRNIKLVKLPFKTTETEAEYSDRVKAVFKSVHIFIYSDTDADVSVIRAKFNEWRKRL
;
A
#
# COMPACT_ATOMS: atom_id res chain seq x y z
N LEU A 1 5.44 28.75 -8.91
CA LEU A 1 5.10 27.34 -9.09
C LEU A 1 4.93 27.01 -10.57
N ALA A 2 4.18 27.79 -11.33
CA ALA A 2 3.84 27.49 -12.72
C ALA A 2 5.06 27.30 -13.65
N THR A 3 6.15 28.00 -13.40
CA THR A 3 7.38 27.94 -14.21
C THR A 3 8.37 26.87 -13.76
N THR A 4 8.39 26.54 -12.49
CA THR A 4 9.39 25.63 -11.90
C THR A 4 8.89 24.19 -11.69
N ASP A 5 7.58 24.01 -11.59
CA ASP A 5 6.95 22.72 -11.28
C ASP A 5 5.70 22.54 -12.16
N SER A 6 5.87 22.76 -13.47
CA SER A 6 4.77 22.74 -14.46
C SER A 6 4.00 21.42 -14.48
N GLN A 7 4.65 20.30 -14.18
CA GLN A 7 4.01 18.97 -14.06
C GLN A 7 2.93 18.92 -12.99
N LEU A 8 2.99 19.79 -11.97
CA LEU A 8 1.97 19.86 -10.91
C LEU A 8 0.74 20.69 -11.30
N LEU A 9 0.76 21.37 -12.46
CA LEU A 9 -0.38 22.19 -12.90
C LEU A 9 -1.61 21.34 -13.22
N SER A 10 -1.41 20.12 -13.72
CA SER A 10 -2.49 19.15 -13.97
C SER A 10 -3.15 18.64 -12.70
N GLU A 11 -2.47 18.74 -11.56
CA GLU A 11 -2.98 18.35 -10.25
C GLU A 11 -3.49 19.55 -9.43
N TRP A 12 -3.37 20.77 -9.93
CA TRP A 12 -3.90 21.95 -9.25
C TRP A 12 -5.42 21.99 -9.37
N ASP A 13 -6.12 21.97 -8.24
CA ASP A 13 -7.58 22.05 -8.26
C ASP A 13 -8.03 23.51 -8.48
N TYR A 14 -8.31 23.86 -9.73
CA TYR A 14 -8.69 25.21 -10.12
C TYR A 14 -10.09 25.63 -9.61
N GLU A 15 -10.93 24.66 -9.23
CA GLU A 15 -12.28 24.93 -8.74
C GLU A 15 -12.26 25.32 -7.25
N GLN A 16 -11.41 24.67 -6.46
CA GLN A 16 -11.33 24.87 -5.02
C GLN A 16 -10.28 25.91 -4.60
N ASN A 17 -9.29 26.21 -5.44
CA ASN A 17 -8.25 27.17 -5.13
C ASN A 17 -8.64 28.58 -5.58
N LYS A 18 -8.62 29.53 -4.63
CA LYS A 18 -8.79 30.96 -4.94
C LYS A 18 -7.55 31.59 -5.62
N LEU A 19 -6.36 31.04 -5.35
CA LEU A 19 -5.10 31.50 -5.93
C LEU A 19 -4.74 30.69 -7.17
N LYS A 20 -4.12 31.34 -8.16
CA LYS A 20 -3.58 30.67 -9.33
C LYS A 20 -2.15 30.16 -9.05
N PRO A 21 -1.67 29.11 -9.73
CA PRO A 21 -0.29 28.61 -9.58
C PRO A 21 0.79 29.66 -9.84
N THR A 22 0.49 30.67 -10.67
CA THR A 22 1.39 31.82 -10.96
C THR A 22 1.58 32.76 -9.77
N GLN A 23 0.66 32.75 -8.81
CA GLN A 23 0.65 33.66 -7.65
C GLN A 23 1.30 33.04 -6.40
N VAL A 24 1.89 31.85 -6.52
CA VAL A 24 2.46 31.13 -5.38
C VAL A 24 3.89 30.67 -5.67
N SER A 25 4.75 30.77 -4.65
CA SER A 25 6.10 30.21 -4.71
C SER A 25 6.09 28.70 -4.46
N ARG A 26 7.06 27.98 -5.04
CA ARG A 26 7.28 26.56 -4.77
C ARG A 26 7.63 26.26 -3.31
N THR A 27 8.22 27.20 -2.59
CA THR A 27 8.59 27.09 -1.17
C THR A 27 7.47 27.52 -0.23
N SER A 28 6.29 27.85 -0.76
CA SER A 28 5.19 28.39 0.03
C SER A 28 4.66 27.38 1.04
N ALA A 29 4.54 27.80 2.30
CA ALA A 29 3.86 27.03 3.35
C ALA A 29 2.32 27.11 3.26
N LYS A 30 1.77 27.92 2.34
CA LYS A 30 0.32 27.98 2.11
C LYS A 30 -0.21 26.61 1.66
N ARG A 31 -1.39 26.27 2.13
CA ARG A 31 -2.09 25.06 1.69
C ARG A 31 -2.93 25.34 0.46
N ALA A 32 -2.84 24.44 -0.51
CA ALA A 32 -3.66 24.47 -1.71
C ALA A 32 -4.40 23.12 -1.85
N TRP A 33 -5.47 23.14 -2.64
CA TRP A 33 -6.19 21.96 -3.05
C TRP A 33 -5.52 21.36 -4.29
N TRP A 34 -5.39 20.05 -4.29
CA TRP A 34 -4.80 19.25 -5.34
C TRP A 34 -5.79 18.18 -5.78
N LYS A 35 -5.82 17.84 -7.05
CA LYS A 35 -6.69 16.83 -7.62
C LYS A 35 -5.85 15.85 -8.44
N CYS A 36 -5.80 14.57 -8.07
CA CYS A 36 -5.04 13.59 -8.81
C CYS A 36 -5.80 13.11 -10.06
N SER A 37 -5.12 12.37 -10.93
CA SER A 37 -5.70 11.81 -12.17
C SER A 37 -6.89 10.86 -11.93
N LEU A 38 -7.10 10.39 -10.71
CA LEU A 38 -8.24 9.56 -10.30
C LEU A 38 -9.39 10.36 -9.69
N GLY A 39 -9.29 11.70 -9.69
CA GLY A 39 -10.34 12.57 -9.18
C GLY A 39 -10.31 12.83 -7.68
N HIS A 40 -9.41 12.21 -6.90
CA HIS A 40 -9.31 12.51 -5.47
C HIS A 40 -8.81 13.93 -5.25
N SER A 41 -9.54 14.71 -4.44
CA SER A 41 -9.14 16.04 -4.02
C SER A 41 -8.61 16.01 -2.57
N TRP A 42 -7.46 16.66 -2.33
CA TRP A 42 -6.88 16.78 -0.99
C TRP A 42 -6.18 18.10 -0.81
N LYS A 43 -5.96 18.49 0.44
CA LYS A 43 -5.33 19.76 0.79
C LYS A 43 -3.93 19.53 1.37
N ALA A 44 -2.91 20.06 0.70
CA ALA A 44 -1.51 19.96 1.14
C ALA A 44 -0.79 21.29 1.03
N LYS A 45 0.32 21.47 1.77
CA LYS A 45 1.19 22.62 1.57
C LYS A 45 1.83 22.56 0.18
N ILE A 46 2.02 23.73 -0.42
CA ILE A 46 2.67 23.83 -1.73
C ILE A 46 4.10 23.26 -1.66
N SER A 47 4.87 23.64 -0.62
CA SER A 47 6.22 23.12 -0.39
C SER A 47 6.27 21.59 -0.26
N ASP A 48 5.26 20.98 0.37
CA ASP A 48 5.21 19.50 0.53
C ASP A 48 5.06 18.81 -0.83
N ARG A 49 4.29 19.44 -1.75
CA ARG A 49 4.11 18.91 -3.11
C ARG A 49 5.34 19.14 -4.01
N THR A 50 5.97 20.29 -3.89
CA THR A 50 7.06 20.70 -4.79
C THR A 50 8.43 20.19 -4.34
N ILE A 51 8.73 20.26 -3.02
CA ILE A 51 10.04 19.92 -2.45
C ILE A 51 10.03 18.46 -1.96
N LEU A 52 9.07 18.07 -1.13
CA LEU A 52 9.00 16.73 -0.55
C LEU A 52 8.36 15.71 -1.48
N LYS A 53 7.88 16.13 -2.67
CA LYS A 53 7.24 15.27 -3.67
C LYS A 53 6.05 14.47 -3.12
N GLY A 54 5.38 14.99 -2.10
CA GLY A 54 4.22 14.35 -1.47
C GLY A 54 3.15 14.01 -2.53
N LYS A 55 2.54 12.85 -2.42
CA LYS A 55 1.54 12.32 -3.37
C LYS A 55 0.12 12.51 -2.84
N CYS A 56 -0.87 12.09 -3.61
CA CYS A 56 -2.25 12.02 -3.16
C CYS A 56 -2.37 11.05 -1.97
N THR A 57 -2.80 11.54 -0.82
CA THR A 57 -2.89 10.75 0.42
C THR A 57 -3.89 9.59 0.31
N VAL A 58 -4.96 9.74 -0.47
CA VAL A 58 -5.93 8.68 -0.73
C VAL A 58 -5.32 7.57 -1.58
N CYS A 59 -4.65 7.94 -2.69
CA CYS A 59 -3.95 6.97 -3.54
C CYS A 59 -2.83 6.25 -2.77
N GLU A 60 -2.11 6.96 -1.92
CA GLU A 60 -1.02 6.39 -1.12
C GLU A 60 -1.55 5.42 -0.06
N SER A 61 -2.64 5.79 0.63
CA SER A 61 -3.30 4.90 1.58
C SER A 61 -3.84 3.63 0.91
N GLN A 62 -4.50 3.76 -0.23
CA GLN A 62 -4.96 2.60 -1.01
C GLN A 62 -3.79 1.73 -1.48
N TYR A 63 -2.71 2.35 -1.93
CA TYR A 63 -1.53 1.63 -2.35
C TYR A 63 -0.91 0.82 -1.20
N CYS A 64 -0.70 1.45 -0.05
CA CYS A 64 -0.11 0.80 1.13
C CYS A 64 -1.00 -0.31 1.72
N SER A 65 -2.31 -0.27 1.48
CA SER A 65 -3.23 -1.29 2.00
C SER A 65 -3.49 -2.44 1.02
N VAL A 66 -3.40 -2.22 -0.29
CA VAL A 66 -3.79 -3.19 -1.32
C VAL A 66 -2.60 -3.89 -1.95
N PHE A 67 -1.56 -3.14 -2.31
CA PHE A 67 -0.36 -3.72 -2.96
C PHE A 67 0.27 -4.85 -2.15
N PRO A 68 0.45 -4.75 -0.81
CA PRO A 68 0.96 -5.84 0.01
C PRO A 68 0.17 -7.13 -0.09
N GLY A 69 -1.15 -7.04 -0.02
CA GLY A 69 -2.04 -8.20 -0.15
C GLY A 69 -1.93 -8.86 -1.52
N LEU A 70 -1.81 -8.06 -2.60
CA LEU A 70 -1.60 -8.58 -3.95
C LEU A 70 -0.24 -9.27 -4.08
N ALA A 71 0.82 -8.74 -3.47
CA ALA A 71 2.14 -9.37 -3.48
C ALA A 71 2.12 -10.74 -2.77
N VAL A 72 1.53 -10.80 -1.58
CA VAL A 72 1.37 -12.07 -0.85
C VAL A 72 0.56 -13.08 -1.68
N ALA A 73 -0.58 -12.66 -2.25
CA ALA A 73 -1.41 -13.52 -3.08
C ALA A 73 -0.70 -13.99 -4.35
N TYR A 74 0.08 -13.12 -4.97
CA TYR A 74 0.86 -13.46 -6.17
C TYR A 74 1.86 -14.59 -5.89
N TYR A 75 2.69 -14.44 -4.86
CA TYR A 75 3.70 -15.44 -4.52
C TYR A 75 3.09 -16.75 -3.98
N ALA A 76 2.01 -16.66 -3.22
CA ALA A 76 1.27 -17.86 -2.79
C ALA A 76 0.72 -18.63 -4.01
N ASN A 77 0.13 -17.93 -4.97
CA ASN A 77 -0.43 -18.53 -6.18
C ASN A 77 0.64 -19.20 -7.05
N GLN A 78 1.86 -18.68 -7.12
CA GLN A 78 2.98 -19.34 -7.81
C GLN A 78 3.29 -20.74 -7.23
N LYS A 79 2.92 -20.97 -5.99
CA LYS A 79 3.09 -22.26 -5.29
C LYS A 79 1.78 -23.05 -5.16
N GLY A 80 0.74 -22.66 -5.87
CA GLY A 80 -0.57 -23.31 -5.80
C GLY A 80 -1.29 -23.15 -4.46
N LEU A 81 -0.84 -22.21 -3.61
CA LEU A 81 -1.43 -21.98 -2.30
C LEU A 81 -2.65 -21.06 -2.42
N LYS A 82 -3.71 -21.39 -1.67
CA LYS A 82 -4.91 -20.56 -1.57
C LYS A 82 -4.72 -19.49 -0.51
N VAL A 83 -5.05 -18.24 -0.84
CA VAL A 83 -5.00 -17.10 0.08
C VAL A 83 -6.42 -16.61 0.35
N GLN A 84 -6.73 -16.38 1.60
CA GLN A 84 -7.93 -15.68 2.05
C GLN A 84 -7.54 -14.24 2.40
N LEU A 85 -8.18 -13.26 1.77
CA LEU A 85 -7.95 -11.84 2.00
C LEU A 85 -9.09 -11.26 2.84
N GLY A 86 -8.78 -10.51 3.90
CA GLY A 86 -9.73 -9.80 4.73
C GLY A 86 -10.79 -10.70 5.41
N SER A 87 -10.49 -11.98 5.62
CA SER A 87 -11.46 -12.94 6.15
C SER A 87 -11.52 -12.91 7.68
N ASP A 88 -12.72 -12.75 8.23
CA ASP A 88 -13.05 -12.82 9.66
C ASP A 88 -13.55 -14.22 10.11
N LYS A 89 -13.82 -15.10 9.16
CA LYS A 89 -14.44 -16.42 9.41
C LYS A 89 -13.70 -17.31 10.41
N LEU A 90 -12.37 -17.13 10.49
CA LEU A 90 -11.53 -18.01 11.31
C LEU A 90 -11.44 -17.53 12.77
N LEU A 91 -11.28 -16.23 12.99
CA LEU A 91 -11.01 -15.65 14.31
C LEU A 91 -12.18 -14.81 14.85
N GLY A 92 -13.20 -14.52 14.03
CA GLY A 92 -14.23 -13.53 14.32
C GLY A 92 -13.75 -12.09 14.16
N ILE A 93 -12.47 -11.89 13.78
CA ILE A 93 -11.85 -10.63 13.42
C ILE A 93 -11.08 -10.82 12.12
N PRO A 94 -11.00 -9.80 11.24
CA PRO A 94 -10.39 -9.97 9.93
C PRO A 94 -8.88 -10.15 10.03
N LEU A 95 -8.37 -11.16 9.31
CA LEU A 95 -6.97 -11.29 8.95
C LEU A 95 -6.77 -10.68 7.56
N GLU A 96 -5.76 -9.83 7.38
CA GLU A 96 -5.50 -9.20 6.08
C GLU A 96 -5.16 -10.23 5.02
N THR A 97 -4.29 -11.18 5.36
CA THR A 97 -4.03 -12.37 4.54
C THR A 97 -3.92 -13.61 5.40
N TYR A 98 -4.48 -14.72 4.92
CA TYR A 98 -4.35 -16.01 5.57
C TYR A 98 -4.15 -17.13 4.54
N ILE A 99 -3.16 -17.98 4.75
CA ILE A 99 -2.82 -19.15 3.95
C ILE A 99 -3.11 -20.39 4.78
N PRO A 100 -4.28 -21.04 4.58
CA PRO A 100 -4.76 -22.12 5.45
C PRO A 100 -3.85 -23.34 5.50
N SER A 101 -3.28 -23.77 4.36
CA SER A 101 -2.38 -24.93 4.28
C SER A 101 -1.14 -24.78 5.15
N GLU A 102 -0.64 -23.54 5.29
CA GLU A 102 0.57 -23.21 6.03
C GLU A 102 0.29 -22.70 7.43
N LYS A 103 -0.98 -22.51 7.78
CA LYS A 103 -1.39 -21.81 9.01
C LYS A 103 -0.63 -20.50 9.19
N LEU A 104 -0.46 -19.76 8.09
CA LEU A 104 0.30 -18.52 8.02
C LEU A 104 -0.65 -17.34 7.80
N ALA A 105 -0.61 -16.36 8.70
CA ALA A 105 -1.25 -15.06 8.51
C ALA A 105 -0.18 -13.97 8.37
N ILE A 106 -0.39 -13.04 7.43
CA ILE A 106 0.51 -11.91 7.22
C ILE A 106 -0.32 -10.63 7.30
N GLU A 107 0.06 -9.73 8.21
CA GLU A 107 -0.55 -8.44 8.44
C GLU A 107 0.41 -7.34 7.99
N PHE A 108 -0.08 -6.39 7.20
CA PHE A 108 0.74 -5.34 6.61
C PHE A 108 0.26 -3.92 6.96
N THR A 109 -0.89 -3.77 7.61
CA THR A 109 -1.31 -2.50 8.20
C THR A 109 -1.14 -2.52 9.72
N SER A 110 -0.97 -1.34 10.31
CA SER A 110 -0.92 -1.19 11.76
C SER A 110 -2.33 -0.96 12.29
N GLY A 111 -2.77 -1.82 13.19
CA GLY A 111 -4.00 -1.65 13.95
C GLY A 111 -3.79 -0.90 15.27
N SER A 112 -4.84 -0.78 16.09
CA SER A 112 -4.66 -0.38 17.49
C SER A 112 -3.88 -1.45 18.26
N GLU A 113 -3.13 -1.06 19.27
CA GLU A 113 -2.35 -1.99 20.09
C GLU A 113 -3.23 -3.12 20.67
N GLN A 114 -4.43 -2.79 21.12
CA GLN A 114 -5.40 -3.77 21.64
C GLN A 114 -5.79 -4.80 20.57
N MET A 115 -6.03 -4.36 19.33
CA MET A 115 -6.37 -5.26 18.22
C MET A 115 -5.20 -6.16 17.85
N GLU A 116 -3.98 -5.63 17.89
CA GLU A 116 -2.77 -6.39 17.60
C GLU A 116 -2.50 -7.48 18.65
N VAL A 117 -2.68 -7.15 19.93
CA VAL A 117 -2.57 -8.12 21.03
C VAL A 117 -3.64 -9.20 20.90
N LEU A 118 -4.91 -8.82 20.62
CA LEU A 118 -6.00 -9.75 20.43
C LEU A 118 -5.75 -10.71 19.26
N LYS A 119 -5.35 -10.19 18.09
CA LYS A 119 -5.00 -11.02 16.93
C LYS A 119 -3.89 -12.01 17.25
N SER A 120 -2.83 -11.53 17.90
CA SER A 120 -1.70 -12.38 18.30
C SER A 120 -2.14 -13.52 19.21
N HIS A 121 -2.95 -13.22 20.23
CA HIS A 121 -3.50 -14.22 21.15
C HIS A 121 -4.36 -15.28 20.44
N LEU A 122 -5.31 -14.84 19.61
CA LEU A 122 -6.20 -15.74 18.86
C LEU A 122 -5.44 -16.61 17.86
N CYS A 123 -4.45 -16.05 17.16
CA CYS A 123 -3.59 -16.80 16.24
C CYS A 123 -2.81 -17.87 16.98
N LYS A 124 -2.23 -17.53 18.16
CA LYS A 124 -1.49 -18.48 18.99
C LYS A 124 -2.38 -19.65 19.47
N GLN A 125 -3.60 -19.38 19.92
CA GLN A 125 -4.57 -20.41 20.34
C GLN A 125 -4.90 -21.40 19.20
N ARG A 126 -4.86 -20.97 17.94
CA ARG A 126 -5.17 -21.79 16.76
C ARG A 126 -3.94 -22.32 16.04
N ASN A 127 -2.76 -22.17 16.65
CA ASN A 127 -1.48 -22.56 16.06
C ASN A 127 -1.27 -21.92 14.67
N ILE A 128 -1.62 -20.63 14.53
CA ILE A 128 -1.40 -19.84 13.33
C ILE A 128 -0.15 -18.99 13.54
N LYS A 129 0.80 -19.08 12.62
CA LYS A 129 1.96 -18.21 12.57
C LYS A 129 1.52 -16.83 12.07
N LEU A 130 1.52 -15.83 12.94
CA LEU A 130 1.23 -14.45 12.59
C LEU A 130 2.52 -13.70 12.31
N VAL A 131 2.65 -13.13 11.11
CA VAL A 131 3.80 -12.31 10.69
C VAL A 131 3.34 -10.90 10.41
N LYS A 132 4.00 -9.91 11.00
CA LYS A 132 3.79 -8.49 10.68
C LYS A 132 4.79 -8.06 9.63
N LEU A 133 4.29 -7.61 8.50
CA LEU A 133 5.07 -7.19 7.35
C LEU A 133 4.58 -5.85 6.80
N PRO A 134 4.69 -4.76 7.58
CA PRO A 134 4.20 -3.46 7.14
C PRO A 134 4.95 -2.99 5.89
N PHE A 135 4.20 -2.46 4.92
CA PHE A 135 4.78 -1.78 3.77
C PHE A 135 5.21 -0.38 4.19
N LYS A 136 6.48 -0.07 4.01
CA LYS A 136 7.05 1.23 4.37
C LYS A 136 7.02 2.16 3.16
N THR A 137 6.61 3.41 3.34
CA THR A 137 6.60 4.42 2.27
C THR A 137 7.99 4.75 1.71
N THR A 138 9.05 4.38 2.44
CA THR A 138 10.46 4.56 2.07
C THR A 138 11.07 3.39 1.31
N GLU A 139 10.38 2.23 1.27
CA GLU A 139 10.86 1.05 0.54
C GLU A 139 10.26 0.96 -0.87
N THR A 140 11.00 0.33 -1.76
CA THR A 140 10.54 0.01 -3.12
C THR A 140 9.63 -1.22 -3.11
N GLU A 141 8.86 -1.41 -4.18
CA GLU A 141 8.04 -2.61 -4.39
C GLU A 141 8.89 -3.88 -4.46
N ALA A 142 10.11 -3.77 -5.01
CA ALA A 142 11.05 -4.89 -5.10
C ALA A 142 11.55 -5.29 -3.70
N GLU A 143 11.99 -4.34 -2.89
CA GLU A 143 12.40 -4.60 -1.50
C GLU A 143 11.28 -5.22 -0.67
N TYR A 144 10.05 -4.74 -0.83
CA TYR A 144 8.89 -5.33 -0.17
C TYR A 144 8.63 -6.76 -0.65
N SER A 145 8.71 -7.01 -1.97
CA SER A 145 8.53 -8.32 -2.58
C SER A 145 9.56 -9.33 -2.09
N ASP A 146 10.81 -8.92 -1.93
CA ASP A 146 11.87 -9.77 -1.35
C ASP A 146 11.59 -10.10 0.12
N ARG A 147 11.04 -9.15 0.89
CA ARG A 147 10.60 -9.42 2.27
C ARG A 147 9.43 -10.42 2.31
N VAL A 148 8.48 -10.34 1.37
CA VAL A 148 7.40 -11.33 1.24
C VAL A 148 7.98 -12.71 0.93
N LYS A 149 8.93 -12.82 -0.01
CA LYS A 149 9.64 -14.08 -0.30
C LYS A 149 10.36 -14.62 0.94
N ALA A 150 10.98 -13.75 1.74
CA ALA A 150 11.65 -14.15 2.98
C ALA A 150 10.66 -14.72 4.02
N VAL A 151 9.44 -14.18 4.11
CA VAL A 151 8.38 -14.74 4.95
C VAL A 151 8.01 -16.15 4.47
N PHE A 152 7.81 -16.37 3.18
CA PHE A 152 7.54 -17.70 2.63
C PHE A 152 8.69 -18.68 2.92
N LYS A 153 9.94 -18.24 2.75
CA LYS A 153 11.13 -19.04 3.08
C LYS A 153 11.12 -19.46 4.56
N SER A 154 10.64 -18.63 5.47
CA SER A 154 10.56 -18.92 6.92
C SER A 154 9.56 -20.02 7.29
N VAL A 155 8.72 -20.44 6.35
CA VAL A 155 7.81 -21.58 6.43
C VAL A 155 8.14 -22.66 5.37
N HIS A 156 9.40 -22.72 4.96
CA HIS A 156 9.95 -23.69 3.99
C HIS A 156 9.35 -23.64 2.58
N ILE A 157 8.75 -22.52 2.20
CA ILE A 157 8.25 -22.28 0.85
C ILE A 157 9.27 -21.41 0.11
N PHE A 158 9.97 -21.99 -0.86
CA PHE A 158 11.03 -21.31 -1.61
C PHE A 158 10.48 -20.78 -2.95
N ILE A 159 10.63 -19.48 -3.17
CA ILE A 159 10.21 -18.78 -4.38
C ILE A 159 11.48 -18.33 -5.11
N TYR A 160 11.68 -18.86 -6.31
CA TYR A 160 12.83 -18.60 -7.17
C TYR A 160 12.37 -17.87 -8.44
N SER A 161 11.90 -16.64 -8.29
CA SER A 161 11.46 -15.80 -9.42
C SER A 161 12.23 -14.50 -9.44
N ASP A 162 12.31 -13.88 -10.61
CA ASP A 162 12.88 -12.55 -10.79
C ASP A 162 11.97 -11.52 -10.14
N THR A 163 12.48 -10.76 -9.17
CA THR A 163 11.70 -9.83 -8.37
C THR A 163 11.16 -8.66 -9.20
N ASP A 164 11.92 -8.13 -10.16
CA ASP A 164 11.50 -7.00 -10.97
C ASP A 164 10.39 -7.40 -11.96
N ALA A 165 10.50 -8.60 -12.54
CA ALA A 165 9.44 -9.16 -13.36
C ALA A 165 8.16 -9.40 -12.55
N ASP A 166 8.27 -9.98 -11.34
CA ASP A 166 7.16 -10.21 -10.44
C ASP A 166 6.46 -8.90 -10.05
N VAL A 167 7.23 -7.88 -9.67
CA VAL A 167 6.72 -6.55 -9.31
C VAL A 167 5.93 -5.93 -10.46
N SER A 168 6.40 -6.09 -11.69
CA SER A 168 5.71 -5.58 -12.87
C SER A 168 4.30 -6.21 -13.01
N VAL A 169 4.17 -7.51 -12.76
CA VAL A 169 2.88 -8.22 -12.78
C VAL A 169 1.98 -7.79 -11.62
N ILE A 170 2.54 -7.69 -10.41
CA ILE A 170 1.80 -7.26 -9.21
C ILE A 170 1.26 -5.83 -9.40
N ARG A 171 2.10 -4.93 -9.94
CA ARG A 171 1.73 -3.55 -10.25
C ARG A 171 0.61 -3.47 -11.30
N ALA A 172 0.65 -4.31 -12.32
CA ALA A 172 -0.43 -4.40 -13.31
C ALA A 172 -1.75 -4.79 -12.66
N LYS A 173 -1.76 -5.80 -11.78
CA LYS A 173 -2.95 -6.21 -11.00
C LYS A 173 -3.46 -5.10 -10.08
N PHE A 174 -2.57 -4.37 -9.43
CA PHE A 174 -2.96 -3.21 -8.63
C PHE A 174 -3.62 -2.13 -9.48
N ASN A 175 -3.09 -1.85 -10.67
CA ASN A 175 -3.66 -0.86 -11.58
C ASN A 175 -5.04 -1.31 -12.12
N GLU A 176 -5.23 -2.59 -12.38
CA GLU A 176 -6.55 -3.15 -12.75
C GLU A 176 -7.56 -3.03 -11.61
N TRP A 177 -7.16 -3.38 -10.39
CA TRP A 177 -8.00 -3.22 -9.20
C TRP A 177 -8.44 -1.77 -9.04
N ARG A 178 -7.51 -0.82 -9.18
CA ARG A 178 -7.76 0.62 -9.04
C ARG A 178 -8.74 1.17 -10.09
N LYS A 179 -8.79 0.59 -11.29
CA LYS A 179 -9.73 1.01 -12.35
C LYS A 179 -11.19 0.60 -12.06
N ARG A 180 -11.42 -0.29 -11.12
CA ARG A 180 -12.75 -0.80 -10.76
C ARG A 180 -13.42 0.00 -9.62
N LEU A 181 -12.71 0.95 -9.05
CA LEU A 181 -13.21 1.88 -8.03
C LEU A 181 -13.85 3.11 -8.69
#